data_c8f4d688d0359a9f46f452f23b8e9fc7
#
_entry.id   c8f4d688d0359a9f46f452f23b8e9fc7
#
_cell.length_a   1.000
_cell.length_b   1.000
_cell.length_c   1.000
_cell.angle_alpha   90.00
_cell.angle_beta   90.00
_cell.angle_gamma   90.00
#
_symmetry.space_group_name_H-M   'P 1'
#
loop_
_entity.id
_entity.type
_entity.pdbx_description
1 polymer ?
#
loop_
_entity_poly.entity_id
_entity_poly.type
_entity_poly.pdbx_seq_one_letter_code
_entity_poly.pdbx_strand_id
1 'polypeptide(L)'
;VLVKAPYFYTENISYVNDYGVSAQTGPQALAMKTRADCAAFNNCIFRSFQDTWMTSTKDEHRHYVNNCWIEGAVDYLYGGGDVLVENTTFYNVRSGSVIVAPCHTKAKYGYVMRNCVVDGNNAAADGTTLLGRPWHNSPQARFVNTVMRIPVAPEGWTNMGAIPGIFAEFGSRDSLGRPIDLSSRKTIYNYTSREGENITGESRTSITENEASALTYANMIPGEDGWDPRGMMSKLPVPANIRVDDVTVSWDAVNDARGYIVYDGDEVAGFTTGNRCTLSRVPEGGVKVQAVNAYGSLGNV
;
A
#
# COMPACT_ATOMS: atom_id res chain seq x y z
N VAL A 1 -13.21 3.04 -7.17
CA VAL A 1 -13.13 4.38 -6.55
C VAL A 1 -12.16 5.26 -7.33
N LEU A 2 -12.43 6.57 -7.43
CA LEU A 2 -11.57 7.54 -8.09
C LEU A 2 -11.27 8.70 -7.12
N VAL A 3 -9.99 8.86 -6.76
CA VAL A 3 -9.49 9.96 -5.93
C VAL A 3 -8.93 11.05 -6.85
N LYS A 4 -9.43 12.29 -6.73
CA LYS A 4 -8.99 13.47 -7.50
C LYS A 4 -8.49 14.61 -6.61
N ALA A 5 -8.83 14.60 -5.32
CA ALA A 5 -8.40 15.63 -4.38
C ALA A 5 -7.00 15.32 -3.84
N PRO A 6 -6.09 16.31 -3.81
CA PRO A 6 -4.82 16.15 -3.12
C PRO A 6 -5.03 16.07 -1.59
N TYR A 7 -4.00 15.62 -0.88
CA TYR A 7 -4.01 15.41 0.56
C TYR A 7 -5.11 14.44 1.02
N PHE A 8 -5.37 13.43 0.19
CA PHE A 8 -6.33 12.38 0.51
C PHE A 8 -5.74 11.42 1.55
N TYR A 9 -6.49 11.19 2.60
CA TYR A 9 -6.17 10.19 3.62
C TYR A 9 -7.33 9.25 3.86
N THR A 10 -7.03 7.96 4.05
CA THR A 10 -8.02 6.94 4.43
C THR A 10 -7.35 5.82 5.21
N GLU A 11 -8.07 5.25 6.18
CA GLU A 11 -7.64 4.07 6.92
C GLU A 11 -8.79 3.11 7.21
N ASN A 12 -8.46 1.84 7.44
CA ASN A 12 -9.38 0.77 7.81
C ASN A 12 -10.52 0.55 6.79
N ILE A 13 -10.26 0.80 5.51
CA ILE A 13 -11.24 0.68 4.42
C ILE A 13 -10.84 -0.44 3.46
N SER A 14 -11.83 -1.23 3.02
CA SER A 14 -11.67 -2.18 1.92
C SER A 14 -12.22 -1.61 0.63
N TYR A 15 -11.38 -1.54 -0.39
CA TYR A 15 -11.72 -1.15 -1.76
C TYR A 15 -11.74 -2.40 -2.63
N VAL A 16 -12.92 -2.87 -2.98
CA VAL A 16 -13.10 -4.14 -3.69
C VAL A 16 -13.80 -3.91 -5.02
N ASN A 17 -13.24 -4.50 -6.08
CA ASN A 17 -13.91 -4.73 -7.34
C ASN A 17 -13.82 -6.23 -7.63
N ASP A 18 -14.92 -6.93 -7.48
CA ASP A 18 -14.99 -8.39 -7.61
C ASP A 18 -15.17 -8.89 -9.04
N TYR A 19 -15.24 -7.97 -10.01
CA TYR A 19 -15.32 -8.32 -11.42
C TYR A 19 -14.08 -9.12 -11.86
N GLY A 20 -14.28 -10.31 -12.38
CA GLY A 20 -13.20 -11.20 -12.79
C GLY A 20 -12.55 -12.02 -11.67
N VAL A 21 -12.77 -11.70 -10.40
CA VAL A 21 -12.15 -12.42 -9.26
C VAL A 21 -12.58 -13.88 -9.21
N SER A 22 -13.88 -14.15 -9.27
CA SER A 22 -14.41 -15.53 -9.23
C SER A 22 -14.09 -16.33 -10.49
N ALA A 23 -14.07 -15.68 -11.65
CA ALA A 23 -13.77 -16.29 -12.94
C ALA A 23 -12.26 -16.42 -13.23
N GLN A 24 -11.42 -15.77 -12.42
CA GLN A 24 -9.95 -15.71 -12.58
C GLN A 24 -9.53 -15.23 -13.98
N THR A 25 -10.19 -14.19 -14.48
CA THR A 25 -9.99 -13.65 -15.83
C THR A 25 -10.11 -12.13 -15.89
N GLY A 26 -9.50 -11.49 -16.95
CA GLY A 26 -9.74 -10.09 -17.28
C GLY A 26 -11.18 -9.83 -17.73
N PRO A 27 -11.52 -8.61 -18.16
CA PRO A 27 -10.66 -7.45 -18.39
C PRO A 27 -10.24 -6.71 -17.11
N GLN A 28 -9.51 -5.57 -17.30
CA GLN A 28 -9.10 -4.69 -16.23
C GLN A 28 -10.31 -4.21 -15.41
N ALA A 29 -10.18 -4.29 -14.10
CA ALA A 29 -11.25 -3.96 -13.17
C ALA A 29 -10.69 -3.27 -11.92
N LEU A 30 -10.56 -1.93 -11.97
CA LEU A 30 -9.93 -1.17 -10.91
C LEU A 30 -10.80 -1.12 -9.64
N ALA A 31 -10.22 -1.46 -8.50
CA ALA A 31 -10.77 -1.14 -7.19
C ALA A 31 -10.47 0.35 -6.85
N MET A 32 -9.27 0.83 -7.21
CA MET A 32 -8.83 2.19 -6.92
C MET A 32 -8.14 2.82 -8.13
N LYS A 33 -8.40 4.11 -8.35
CA LYS A 33 -7.63 4.98 -9.23
C LYS A 33 -7.33 6.29 -8.53
N THR A 34 -6.05 6.65 -8.45
CA THR A 34 -5.62 7.92 -7.86
C THR A 34 -5.14 8.86 -8.97
N ARG A 35 -5.57 10.13 -8.92
CA ARG A 35 -5.19 11.20 -9.86
C ARG A 35 -4.78 12.48 -9.14
N ALA A 36 -4.25 12.35 -7.94
CA ALA A 36 -3.87 13.48 -7.11
C ALA A 36 -2.56 13.22 -6.41
N ASP A 37 -1.82 14.28 -6.10
CA ASP A 37 -0.67 14.24 -5.22
C ASP A 37 -1.09 14.05 -3.75
N CYS A 38 -0.19 13.61 -2.90
CA CYS A 38 -0.38 13.47 -1.46
C CYS A 38 -1.57 12.55 -1.10
N ALA A 39 -1.59 11.33 -1.64
CA ALA A 39 -2.59 10.33 -1.27
C ALA A 39 -1.99 9.29 -0.32
N ALA A 40 -2.62 9.10 0.85
CA ALA A 40 -2.15 8.16 1.88
C ALA A 40 -3.22 7.15 2.28
N PHE A 41 -2.77 5.92 2.48
CA PHE A 41 -3.61 4.77 2.79
C PHE A 41 -2.97 3.98 3.92
N ASN A 42 -3.72 3.76 4.99
CA ASN A 42 -3.27 3.04 6.16
C ASN A 42 -4.24 1.90 6.52
N ASN A 43 -3.71 0.69 6.72
CA ASN A 43 -4.52 -0.47 7.08
C ASN A 43 -5.73 -0.68 6.14
N CYS A 44 -5.52 -0.50 4.83
CA CYS A 44 -6.54 -0.65 3.80
C CYS A 44 -6.37 -1.94 3.01
N ILE A 45 -7.47 -2.42 2.43
CA ILE A 45 -7.49 -3.57 1.53
C ILE A 45 -7.85 -3.08 0.12
N PHE A 46 -7.03 -3.45 -0.87
CA PHE A 46 -7.32 -3.25 -2.29
C PHE A 46 -7.43 -4.62 -2.94
N ARG A 47 -8.58 -4.92 -3.51
CA ARG A 47 -8.86 -6.25 -4.03
C ARG A 47 -9.53 -6.19 -5.39
N SER A 48 -8.91 -6.85 -6.37
CA SER A 48 -9.48 -7.12 -7.67
C SER A 48 -8.70 -8.26 -8.33
N PHE A 49 -8.85 -8.46 -9.66
CA PHE A 49 -8.12 -9.51 -10.38
C PHE A 49 -7.02 -8.90 -11.27
N GLN A 50 -7.38 -8.07 -12.26
CA GLN A 50 -6.43 -7.39 -13.13
C GLN A 50 -6.53 -5.88 -12.93
N ASP A 51 -5.37 -5.18 -12.83
CA ASP A 51 -5.29 -3.73 -12.71
C ASP A 51 -5.97 -3.19 -11.42
N THR A 52 -5.73 -3.81 -10.26
CA THR A 52 -6.44 -3.48 -9.02
C THR A 52 -6.33 -2.00 -8.64
N TRP A 53 -5.13 -1.42 -8.73
CA TRP A 53 -4.92 -0.02 -8.38
C TRP A 53 -4.01 0.70 -9.36
N MET A 54 -4.56 1.73 -10.01
CA MET A 54 -3.80 2.72 -10.77
C MET A 54 -3.40 3.89 -9.87
N THR A 55 -2.10 4.05 -9.62
CA THR A 55 -1.59 5.06 -8.68
C THR A 55 -1.65 6.47 -9.25
N SER A 56 -1.11 6.71 -10.42
CA SER A 56 -1.14 8.02 -11.08
C SER A 56 -0.79 7.93 -12.56
N THR A 57 -0.91 9.07 -13.27
CA THR A 57 -0.34 9.32 -14.59
C THR A 57 0.72 10.43 -14.55
N LYS A 58 1.08 10.90 -13.35
CA LYS A 58 2.00 12.00 -13.11
C LYS A 58 3.17 11.53 -12.26
N ASP A 59 4.38 11.79 -12.71
CA ASP A 59 5.60 11.35 -12.01
C ASP A 59 5.82 12.07 -10.68
N GLU A 60 5.37 13.33 -10.57
CA GLU A 60 5.50 14.17 -9.39
C GLU A 60 4.52 13.85 -8.26
N HIS A 61 3.51 13.01 -8.50
CA HIS A 61 2.53 12.65 -7.48
C HIS A 61 3.13 11.68 -6.46
N ARG A 62 2.92 11.96 -5.17
CA ARG A 62 3.40 11.16 -4.05
C ARG A 62 2.26 10.35 -3.45
N HIS A 63 2.55 9.08 -3.20
CA HIS A 63 1.62 8.17 -2.53
C HIS A 63 2.32 7.46 -1.37
N TYR A 64 1.65 7.38 -0.24
CA TYR A 64 2.12 6.63 0.92
C TYR A 64 1.13 5.53 1.29
N VAL A 65 1.62 4.30 1.32
CA VAL A 65 0.82 3.09 1.59
C VAL A 65 1.47 2.36 2.75
N ASN A 66 0.75 2.18 3.83
CA ASN A 66 1.28 1.52 5.03
C ASN A 66 0.32 0.48 5.58
N ASN A 67 0.87 -0.68 5.95
CA ASN A 67 0.14 -1.78 6.58
C ASN A 67 -1.13 -2.20 5.80
N CYS A 68 -1.03 -2.24 4.47
CA CYS A 68 -2.15 -2.55 3.60
C CYS A 68 -2.09 -3.99 3.06
N TRP A 69 -3.17 -4.41 2.41
CA TRP A 69 -3.28 -5.62 1.63
C TRP A 69 -3.64 -5.25 0.19
N ILE A 70 -2.81 -5.63 -0.77
CA ILE A 70 -3.06 -5.40 -2.19
C ILE A 70 -3.13 -6.75 -2.89
N GLU A 71 -4.30 -7.09 -3.42
CA GLU A 71 -4.60 -8.40 -4.01
C GLU A 71 -4.90 -8.28 -5.49
N GLY A 72 -4.37 -9.23 -6.26
CA GLY A 72 -4.63 -9.33 -7.68
C GLY A 72 -3.82 -10.43 -8.36
N ALA A 73 -3.90 -10.43 -9.68
CA ALA A 73 -3.21 -11.40 -10.55
C ALA A 73 -2.32 -10.73 -11.59
N VAL A 74 -2.75 -9.63 -12.20
CA VAL A 74 -2.03 -9.00 -13.31
C VAL A 74 -1.95 -7.50 -13.10
N ASP A 75 -0.71 -6.96 -13.05
CA ASP A 75 -0.45 -5.52 -12.99
C ASP A 75 -1.26 -4.81 -11.90
N TYR A 76 -1.41 -5.48 -10.76
CA TYR A 76 -2.39 -5.07 -9.79
C TYR A 76 -1.98 -3.85 -8.93
N LEU A 77 -0.72 -3.38 -9.07
CA LEU A 77 -0.28 -2.03 -8.69
C LEU A 77 0.43 -1.40 -9.89
N TYR A 78 -0.18 -0.42 -10.55
CA TYR A 78 0.36 0.12 -11.80
C TYR A 78 0.19 1.64 -11.92
N GLY A 79 0.90 2.25 -12.87
CA GLY A 79 0.85 3.70 -13.11
C GLY A 79 2.16 4.41 -12.79
N GLY A 80 2.07 5.70 -12.55
CA GLY A 80 3.18 6.61 -12.24
C GLY A 80 3.19 7.09 -10.79
N GLY A 81 4.06 8.06 -10.52
CA GLY A 81 4.23 8.71 -9.22
C GLY A 81 5.35 8.09 -8.38
N ASP A 82 5.80 8.86 -7.39
CA ASP A 82 6.67 8.36 -6.33
C ASP A 82 5.80 7.66 -5.28
N VAL A 83 5.86 6.35 -5.23
CA VAL A 83 4.98 5.52 -4.39
C VAL A 83 5.82 4.76 -3.38
N LEU A 84 5.71 5.13 -2.11
CA LEU A 84 6.29 4.37 -1.01
C LEU A 84 5.24 3.44 -0.40
N VAL A 85 5.49 2.14 -0.52
CA VAL A 85 4.67 1.09 0.08
C VAL A 85 5.47 0.44 1.21
N GLU A 86 4.97 0.53 2.43
CA GLU A 86 5.62 -0.06 3.60
C GLU A 86 4.71 -1.09 4.29
N ASN A 87 5.32 -2.12 4.88
CA ASN A 87 4.65 -3.09 5.76
C ASN A 87 3.38 -3.72 5.14
N THR A 88 3.35 -3.84 3.81
CA THR A 88 2.17 -4.20 3.03
C THR A 88 2.33 -5.58 2.42
N THR A 89 1.23 -6.33 2.36
CA THR A 89 1.19 -7.63 1.70
C THR A 89 0.68 -7.49 0.27
N PHE A 90 1.46 -7.98 -0.69
CA PHE A 90 1.08 -8.21 -2.07
C PHE A 90 0.61 -9.64 -2.22
N TYR A 91 -0.70 -9.84 -2.41
CA TYR A 91 -1.30 -11.17 -2.41
C TYR A 91 -1.69 -11.61 -3.82
N ASN A 92 -1.08 -12.68 -4.28
CA ASN A 92 -1.21 -13.21 -5.63
C ASN A 92 -2.26 -14.32 -5.67
N VAL A 93 -3.19 -14.27 -6.64
CA VAL A 93 -4.37 -15.17 -6.66
C VAL A 93 -4.34 -16.22 -7.77
N ARG A 94 -3.28 -16.25 -8.61
CA ARG A 94 -3.13 -17.26 -9.68
C ARG A 94 -1.68 -17.56 -9.99
N SER A 95 -1.44 -18.64 -10.74
CA SER A 95 -0.19 -18.94 -11.45
C SER A 95 0.18 -17.80 -12.42
N GLY A 96 1.46 -17.45 -12.53
CA GLY A 96 1.96 -16.39 -13.42
C GLY A 96 1.44 -15.00 -13.08
N SER A 97 1.18 -14.72 -11.80
CA SER A 97 0.83 -13.36 -11.36
C SER A 97 1.95 -12.36 -11.63
N VAL A 98 1.59 -11.10 -11.90
CA VAL A 98 2.50 -9.97 -12.08
C VAL A 98 2.10 -8.85 -11.13
N ILE A 99 3.00 -8.43 -10.23
CA ILE A 99 2.68 -7.50 -9.15
C ILE A 99 2.59 -6.07 -9.66
N VAL A 100 3.72 -5.50 -10.12
CA VAL A 100 3.77 -4.07 -10.49
C VAL A 100 3.94 -3.85 -12.00
N ALA A 101 3.28 -2.79 -12.53
CA ALA A 101 3.47 -2.33 -13.90
C ALA A 101 3.62 -0.79 -13.93
N PRO A 102 4.76 -0.26 -13.52
CA PRO A 102 4.99 1.19 -13.49
C PRO A 102 5.23 1.79 -14.88
N CYS A 103 5.01 3.13 -15.00
CA CYS A 103 5.11 3.88 -16.26
C CYS A 103 5.75 5.27 -16.07
N HIS A 104 6.86 5.37 -15.36
CA HIS A 104 7.52 6.64 -15.08
C HIS A 104 8.32 7.18 -16.27
N THR A 105 8.31 8.51 -16.44
CA THR A 105 9.20 9.20 -17.38
C THR A 105 10.40 9.79 -16.65
N LYS A 106 10.15 10.48 -15.52
CA LYS A 106 11.17 11.22 -14.75
C LYS A 106 10.93 11.15 -13.24
N ALA A 107 10.24 10.10 -12.74
CA ALA A 107 10.03 9.95 -11.30
C ALA A 107 11.37 9.96 -10.55
N LYS A 108 11.41 10.65 -9.42
CA LYS A 108 12.60 10.74 -8.58
C LYS A 108 12.94 9.39 -7.95
N TYR A 109 11.90 8.71 -7.48
CA TYR A 109 12.03 7.41 -6.79
C TYR A 109 11.27 6.28 -7.49
N GLY A 110 10.13 6.56 -8.12
CA GLY A 110 9.23 5.57 -8.66
C GLY A 110 8.58 4.71 -7.56
N TYR A 111 8.38 3.44 -7.83
CA TYR A 111 7.79 2.50 -6.88
C TYR A 111 8.86 1.93 -5.94
N VAL A 112 8.65 2.10 -4.64
CA VAL A 112 9.49 1.53 -3.59
C VAL A 112 8.61 0.73 -2.63
N MET A 113 8.78 -0.60 -2.65
CA MET A 113 8.12 -1.55 -1.74
C MET A 113 9.12 -1.92 -0.64
N ARG A 114 8.90 -1.41 0.57
CA ARG A 114 9.84 -1.56 1.69
C ARG A 114 9.22 -2.36 2.84
N ASN A 115 9.94 -3.35 3.35
CA ASN A 115 9.50 -4.23 4.42
C ASN A 115 8.13 -4.90 4.10
N CYS A 116 7.92 -5.22 2.84
CA CYS A 116 6.69 -5.81 2.34
C CYS A 116 6.75 -7.34 2.35
N VAL A 117 5.61 -7.94 2.10
CA VAL A 117 5.46 -9.40 1.94
C VAL A 117 4.88 -9.69 0.57
N VAL A 118 5.48 -10.63 -0.15
CA VAL A 118 4.88 -11.25 -1.35
C VAL A 118 4.31 -12.60 -0.92
N ASP A 119 3.00 -12.74 -1.01
CA ASP A 119 2.26 -13.94 -0.60
C ASP A 119 1.24 -14.34 -1.67
N GLY A 120 0.54 -15.44 -1.51
CA GLY A 120 -0.47 -15.86 -2.47
C GLY A 120 -1.17 -17.16 -2.09
N ASN A 121 -2.18 -17.52 -2.88
CA ASN A 121 -2.86 -18.78 -2.75
C ASN A 121 -2.00 -19.95 -3.32
N ASN A 122 -2.49 -21.17 -3.21
CA ASN A 122 -1.79 -22.36 -3.69
C ASN A 122 -1.46 -22.31 -5.20
N ALA A 123 -2.30 -21.65 -6.02
CA ALA A 123 -2.04 -21.53 -7.45
C ALA A 123 -0.89 -20.56 -7.77
N ALA A 124 -0.69 -19.53 -6.95
CA ALA A 124 0.42 -18.59 -7.09
C ALA A 124 1.75 -19.10 -6.51
N ALA A 125 1.72 -20.20 -5.74
CA ALA A 125 2.89 -20.75 -5.08
C ALA A 125 3.73 -21.70 -5.98
N ASP A 126 3.49 -21.71 -7.27
CA ASP A 126 4.13 -22.58 -8.26
C ASP A 126 5.50 -22.07 -8.77
N GLY A 127 5.96 -20.93 -8.29
CA GLY A 127 7.25 -20.33 -8.69
C GLY A 127 7.21 -19.56 -9.99
N THR A 128 6.03 -19.17 -10.47
CA THR A 128 5.86 -18.40 -11.72
C THR A 128 5.43 -16.95 -11.50
N THR A 129 5.22 -16.53 -10.24
CA THR A 129 4.90 -15.14 -9.89
C THR A 129 6.05 -14.21 -10.23
N LEU A 130 5.76 -13.08 -10.86
CA LEU A 130 6.71 -12.05 -11.25
C LEU A 130 6.54 -10.78 -10.40
N LEU A 131 7.63 -10.15 -10.01
CA LEU A 131 7.63 -8.89 -9.26
C LEU A 131 7.07 -7.74 -10.09
N GLY A 132 7.31 -7.76 -11.42
CA GLY A 132 6.73 -6.73 -12.28
C GLY A 132 7.22 -6.74 -13.72
N ARG A 133 6.69 -5.76 -14.48
CA ARG A 133 7.03 -5.53 -15.88
C ARG A 133 6.94 -4.04 -16.25
N PRO A 134 7.79 -3.55 -17.19
CA PRO A 134 7.85 -2.13 -17.52
C PRO A 134 6.74 -1.76 -18.52
N TRP A 135 5.72 -1.00 -18.05
CA TRP A 135 4.58 -0.66 -18.90
C TRP A 135 4.92 0.38 -19.97
N HIS A 136 5.42 1.55 -19.56
CA HIS A 136 5.81 2.63 -20.48
C HIS A 136 7.00 3.43 -19.98
N ASN A 137 7.66 4.15 -20.89
CA ASN A 137 8.74 5.10 -20.64
C ASN A 137 10.01 4.45 -20.04
N SER A 138 10.48 4.93 -18.88
CA SER A 138 11.65 4.40 -18.17
C SER A 138 11.29 4.11 -16.71
N PRO A 139 10.41 3.12 -16.47
CA PRO A 139 9.83 2.91 -15.14
C PRO A 139 10.86 2.44 -14.12
N GLN A 140 10.55 2.74 -12.85
CA GLN A 140 11.39 2.38 -11.73
C GLN A 140 10.57 1.60 -10.68
N ALA A 141 11.11 0.46 -10.23
CA ALA A 141 10.55 -0.32 -9.13
C ALA A 141 11.66 -0.97 -8.31
N ARG A 142 11.53 -0.92 -7.00
CA ARG A 142 12.49 -1.51 -6.06
C ARG A 142 11.78 -2.21 -4.93
N PHE A 143 12.13 -3.49 -4.69
CA PHE A 143 11.71 -4.23 -3.49
C PHE A 143 12.87 -4.22 -2.49
N VAL A 144 12.62 -3.64 -1.31
CA VAL A 144 13.64 -3.46 -0.26
C VAL A 144 13.20 -4.19 1.00
N ASN A 145 14.03 -5.13 1.47
CA ASN A 145 13.76 -5.96 2.64
C ASN A 145 12.41 -6.69 2.57
N THR A 146 12.08 -7.24 1.41
CA THR A 146 10.80 -7.93 1.18
C THR A 146 10.91 -9.41 1.51
N VAL A 147 9.87 -9.96 2.15
CA VAL A 147 9.75 -11.40 2.43
C VAL A 147 8.91 -12.06 1.35
N MET A 148 9.50 -13.01 0.62
CA MET A 148 8.82 -13.83 -0.38
C MET A 148 8.27 -15.08 0.30
N ARG A 149 7.01 -15.08 0.70
CA ARG A 149 6.35 -16.26 1.32
C ARG A 149 6.00 -17.32 0.30
N ILE A 150 5.73 -16.91 -0.93
CA ILE A 150 5.62 -17.82 -2.09
C ILE A 150 6.87 -17.69 -2.95
N PRO A 151 7.25 -18.75 -3.71
CA PRO A 151 8.33 -18.65 -4.67
C PRO A 151 8.02 -17.64 -5.77
N VAL A 152 8.99 -16.78 -6.07
CA VAL A 152 8.98 -15.87 -7.22
C VAL A 152 9.77 -16.50 -8.35
N ALA A 153 9.35 -16.30 -9.60
CA ALA A 153 10.06 -16.79 -10.78
C ALA A 153 11.54 -16.40 -10.73
N PRO A 154 12.46 -17.27 -11.16
CA PRO A 154 13.91 -16.99 -11.09
C PRO A 154 14.31 -15.67 -11.76
N GLU A 155 13.71 -15.34 -12.90
CA GLU A 155 13.90 -14.06 -13.60
C GLU A 155 13.31 -12.86 -12.86
N GLY A 156 12.35 -13.04 -11.97
CA GLY A 156 11.71 -12.02 -11.14
C GLY A 156 10.90 -10.98 -11.89
N TRP A 157 11.30 -10.65 -13.09
CA TRP A 157 10.75 -9.58 -13.92
C TRP A 157 10.52 -10.05 -15.36
N THR A 158 9.64 -9.37 -16.11
CA THR A 158 9.41 -9.73 -17.52
C THR A 158 9.35 -8.50 -18.43
N ASN A 159 9.28 -8.73 -19.74
CA ASN A 159 9.12 -7.67 -20.73
C ASN A 159 7.69 -7.15 -20.79
N MET A 160 7.54 -5.89 -21.22
CA MET A 160 6.25 -5.33 -21.63
C MET A 160 6.46 -4.28 -22.73
N GLY A 161 6.28 -3.00 -22.48
CA GLY A 161 6.31 -1.94 -23.49
C GLY A 161 7.45 -0.92 -23.30
N ALA A 162 8.46 -1.23 -22.46
CA ALA A 162 9.54 -0.29 -22.17
C ALA A 162 10.82 -1.00 -21.68
N ILE A 163 11.91 -0.24 -21.61
CA ILE A 163 13.12 -0.63 -20.88
C ILE A 163 13.05 0.04 -19.50
N PRO A 164 13.12 -0.70 -18.38
CA PRO A 164 13.07 -0.09 -17.07
C PRO A 164 14.34 0.71 -16.77
N GLY A 165 14.19 1.89 -16.18
CA GLY A 165 15.30 2.67 -15.65
C GLY A 165 15.97 1.93 -14.49
N ILE A 166 15.19 1.31 -13.62
CA ILE A 166 15.67 0.36 -12.62
C ILE A 166 14.56 -0.57 -12.14
N PHE A 167 14.80 -1.89 -12.22
CA PHE A 167 13.99 -2.94 -11.62
C PHE A 167 14.90 -3.79 -10.74
N ALA A 168 14.88 -3.56 -9.41
CA ALA A 168 15.88 -4.08 -8.52
C ALA A 168 15.32 -4.54 -7.16
N GLU A 169 16.14 -5.31 -6.48
CA GLU A 169 15.89 -5.78 -5.11
C GLU A 169 17.06 -5.43 -4.18
N PHE A 170 16.78 -5.35 -2.88
CA PHE A 170 17.78 -5.30 -1.82
C PHE A 170 17.26 -5.98 -0.57
N GLY A 171 18.03 -6.92 -0.02
CA GLY A 171 17.68 -7.58 1.24
C GLY A 171 16.43 -8.48 1.18
N SER A 172 15.96 -8.87 -0.01
CA SER A 172 14.86 -9.82 -0.17
C SER A 172 15.20 -11.17 0.44
N ARG A 173 14.22 -11.79 1.10
CA ARG A 173 14.36 -13.08 1.81
C ARG A 173 13.20 -14.00 1.48
N ASP A 174 13.45 -15.31 1.56
CA ASP A 174 12.38 -16.32 1.46
C ASP A 174 11.60 -16.45 2.79
N SER A 175 10.60 -17.34 2.80
CA SER A 175 9.76 -17.62 3.98
C SER A 175 10.53 -18.18 5.19
N LEU A 176 11.76 -18.68 5.00
CA LEU A 176 12.65 -19.17 6.04
C LEU A 176 13.69 -18.13 6.47
N GLY A 177 13.61 -16.89 5.94
CA GLY A 177 14.52 -15.80 6.24
C GLY A 177 15.85 -15.88 5.51
N ARG A 178 16.04 -16.78 4.55
CA ARG A 178 17.27 -16.92 3.76
C ARG A 178 17.30 -15.86 2.66
N PRO A 179 18.46 -15.24 2.36
CA PRO A 179 18.58 -14.29 1.26
C PRO A 179 18.17 -14.93 -0.08
N ILE A 180 17.46 -14.17 -0.91
CA ILE A 180 17.15 -14.56 -2.29
C ILE A 180 18.39 -14.37 -3.15
N ASP A 181 18.74 -15.41 -3.94
CA ASP A 181 19.75 -15.30 -4.99
C ASP A 181 19.17 -14.52 -6.18
N LEU A 182 19.80 -13.39 -6.51
CA LEU A 182 19.40 -12.51 -7.60
C LEU A 182 20.15 -12.80 -8.91
N SER A 183 21.01 -13.81 -8.97
CA SER A 183 21.86 -14.09 -10.12
C SER A 183 21.08 -14.47 -11.39
N SER A 184 19.89 -15.04 -11.22
CA SER A 184 18.97 -15.41 -12.31
C SER A 184 17.98 -14.30 -12.69
N ARG A 185 18.02 -13.16 -12.01
CA ARG A 185 17.09 -12.04 -12.29
C ARG A 185 17.35 -11.46 -13.66
N LYS A 186 16.27 -11.09 -14.33
CA LYS A 186 16.29 -10.52 -15.68
C LYS A 186 17.05 -9.18 -15.70
N THR A 187 18.06 -9.09 -16.57
CA THR A 187 18.84 -7.86 -16.82
C THR A 187 18.55 -7.25 -18.18
N ILE A 188 18.24 -8.07 -19.17
CA ILE A 188 18.01 -7.64 -20.55
C ILE A 188 16.50 -7.56 -20.83
N TYR A 189 16.05 -6.41 -21.28
CA TYR A 189 14.66 -6.13 -21.64
C TYR A 189 14.55 -5.80 -23.11
N ASN A 190 13.42 -6.19 -23.72
CA ASN A 190 13.13 -5.84 -25.09
C ASN A 190 11.62 -5.60 -25.28
N TYR A 191 11.30 -4.78 -26.26
CA TYR A 191 9.95 -4.57 -26.73
C TYR A 191 9.97 -4.11 -28.20
N THR A 192 8.82 -4.22 -28.87
CA THR A 192 8.64 -3.66 -30.22
C THR A 192 7.99 -2.30 -30.09
N SER A 193 8.62 -1.26 -30.67
CA SER A 193 8.08 0.09 -30.70
C SER A 193 6.81 0.17 -31.57
N ARG A 194 6.11 1.29 -31.51
CA ARG A 194 4.94 1.52 -32.37
C ARG A 194 5.30 1.58 -33.87
N GLU A 195 6.54 1.95 -34.15
CA GLU A 195 7.12 2.01 -35.49
C GLU A 195 7.61 0.64 -35.98
N GLY A 196 7.48 -0.42 -35.13
CA GLY A 196 7.90 -1.78 -35.47
C GLY A 196 9.38 -2.08 -35.21
N GLU A 197 10.10 -1.19 -34.52
CA GLU A 197 11.51 -1.38 -34.19
C GLU A 197 11.66 -2.26 -32.92
N ASN A 198 12.60 -3.19 -32.96
CA ASN A 198 12.97 -3.97 -31.78
C ASN A 198 13.96 -3.18 -30.91
N ILE A 199 13.48 -2.72 -29.77
CA ILE A 199 14.27 -2.00 -28.78
C ILE A 199 14.76 -2.97 -27.72
N THR A 200 16.06 -2.92 -27.42
CA THR A 200 16.69 -3.73 -26.38
C THR A 200 17.49 -2.82 -25.44
N GLY A 201 17.47 -3.11 -24.17
CA GLY A 201 18.25 -2.38 -23.15
C GLY A 201 18.42 -3.18 -21.88
N GLU A 202 19.16 -2.63 -20.94
CA GLU A 202 19.55 -3.30 -19.72
C GLU A 202 19.00 -2.56 -18.49
N SER A 203 18.73 -3.33 -17.43
CA SER A 203 18.47 -2.81 -16.09
C SER A 203 19.17 -3.67 -15.06
N ARG A 204 19.69 -3.05 -14.01
CA ARG A 204 20.30 -3.78 -12.90
C ARG A 204 19.25 -4.39 -11.99
N THR A 205 19.61 -5.52 -11.36
CA THR A 205 18.70 -6.33 -10.54
C THR A 205 18.84 -6.11 -9.05
N SER A 206 19.89 -5.37 -8.64
CA SER A 206 20.15 -5.03 -7.24
C SER A 206 20.56 -3.57 -7.09
N ILE A 207 20.39 -3.06 -5.88
CA ILE A 207 20.89 -1.76 -5.43
C ILE A 207 21.85 -1.95 -4.26
N THR A 208 22.71 -0.98 -4.03
CA THR A 208 23.62 -0.96 -2.88
C THR A 208 22.88 -0.64 -1.58
N GLU A 209 23.53 -0.93 -0.44
CA GLU A 209 23.02 -0.56 0.88
C GLU A 209 22.80 0.95 1.03
N ASN A 210 23.71 1.77 0.50
CA ASN A 210 23.58 3.22 0.51
C ASN A 210 22.34 3.69 -0.28
N GLU A 211 22.09 3.10 -1.45
CA GLU A 211 20.88 3.40 -2.23
C GLU A 211 19.62 2.96 -1.50
N ALA A 212 19.61 1.75 -0.94
CA ALA A 212 18.47 1.24 -0.16
C ALA A 212 18.19 2.06 1.10
N SER A 213 19.24 2.53 1.79
CA SER A 213 19.13 3.39 2.97
C SER A 213 18.58 4.78 2.66
N ALA A 214 18.72 5.26 1.43
CA ALA A 214 18.15 6.53 0.97
C ALA A 214 16.64 6.43 0.61
N LEU A 215 16.12 5.22 0.36
CA LEU A 215 14.71 4.99 0.01
C LEU A 215 13.85 4.92 1.28
N THR A 216 13.69 6.05 1.96
CA THR A 216 12.97 6.16 3.24
C THR A 216 11.79 7.10 3.16
N TYR A 217 10.89 6.97 4.11
CA TYR A 217 9.77 7.89 4.29
C TYR A 217 10.23 9.35 4.31
N ALA A 218 11.26 9.66 5.12
CA ALA A 218 11.76 11.03 5.27
C ALA A 218 12.27 11.65 3.96
N ASN A 219 12.81 10.84 3.06
CA ASN A 219 13.33 11.31 1.79
C ASN A 219 12.29 11.36 0.67
N MET A 220 11.26 10.50 0.74
CA MET A 220 10.33 10.30 -0.37
C MET A 220 9.01 11.08 -0.19
N ILE A 221 8.54 11.27 1.03
CA ILE A 221 7.14 11.65 1.30
C ILE A 221 6.96 13.14 1.62
N PRO A 222 7.69 13.76 2.56
CA PRO A 222 7.36 15.12 3.03
C PRO A 222 7.38 16.19 1.94
N GLY A 223 8.33 16.16 0.99
CA GLY A 223 8.48 17.20 0.00
C GLY A 223 8.74 18.59 0.61
N GLU A 224 8.60 19.65 -0.20
CA GLU A 224 8.75 21.05 0.25
C GLU A 224 7.52 21.55 1.04
N ASP A 225 6.37 20.92 0.84
CA ASP A 225 5.10 21.21 1.52
C ASP A 225 4.98 20.57 2.91
N GLY A 226 5.96 19.75 3.31
CA GLY A 226 5.98 19.10 4.59
C GLY A 226 4.85 18.08 4.82
N TRP A 227 4.29 17.52 3.75
CA TRP A 227 3.21 16.54 3.88
C TRP A 227 3.61 15.34 4.74
N ASP A 228 2.91 15.12 5.84
CA ASP A 228 3.20 14.07 6.83
C ASP A 228 2.01 13.14 7.09
N PRO A 229 1.77 12.15 6.23
CA PRO A 229 0.71 11.18 6.47
C PRO A 229 0.95 10.28 7.70
N ARG A 230 2.18 10.09 8.17
CA ARG A 230 2.43 9.37 9.42
C ARG A 230 1.89 10.12 10.63
N GLY A 231 1.97 11.44 10.64
CA GLY A 231 1.31 12.28 11.64
C GLY A 231 -0.22 12.10 11.62
N MET A 232 -0.83 11.93 10.42
CA MET A 232 -2.26 11.64 10.29
C MET A 232 -2.64 10.28 10.90
N MET A 233 -1.75 9.29 10.86
CA MET A 233 -1.93 7.94 11.43
C MET A 233 -1.66 7.87 12.93
N SER A 234 -1.26 8.97 13.56
CA SER A 234 -0.88 9.02 14.97
C SER A 234 -2.06 8.63 15.87
N LYS A 235 -1.84 7.62 16.71
CA LYS A 235 -2.84 7.13 17.65
C LYS A 235 -2.80 7.94 18.94
N LEU A 236 -3.92 8.54 19.29
CA LEU A 236 -4.09 9.22 20.56
C LEU A 236 -4.12 8.22 21.73
N PRO A 237 -3.72 8.63 22.94
CA PRO A 237 -3.75 7.75 24.10
C PRO A 237 -5.19 7.41 24.50
N VAL A 238 -5.33 6.36 25.29
CA VAL A 238 -6.60 5.99 25.94
C VAL A 238 -7.02 7.13 26.88
N PRO A 239 -8.28 7.61 26.84
CA PRO A 239 -8.78 8.57 27.80
C PRO A 239 -8.70 8.05 29.24
N ALA A 240 -8.20 8.88 30.14
CA ALA A 240 -8.06 8.53 31.55
C ALA A 240 -9.34 8.85 32.35
N ASN A 241 -9.45 8.26 33.58
CA ASN A 241 -10.51 8.53 34.54
C ASN A 241 -11.94 8.39 33.96
N ILE A 242 -12.18 7.31 33.21
CA ILE A 242 -13.51 6.98 32.70
C ILE A 242 -14.45 6.71 33.89
N ARG A 243 -15.57 7.44 33.96
CA ARG A 243 -16.60 7.32 35.01
C ARG A 243 -17.95 7.11 34.33
N VAL A 244 -18.73 6.24 34.93
CA VAL A 244 -20.11 5.94 34.48
C VAL A 244 -21.06 6.37 35.62
N ASP A 245 -22.02 7.22 35.31
CA ASP A 245 -23.08 7.67 36.19
C ASP A 245 -24.40 7.48 35.45
N ASP A 246 -25.10 6.39 35.74
CA ASP A 246 -26.28 5.91 35.01
C ASP A 246 -26.00 5.77 33.49
N VAL A 247 -26.68 6.52 32.66
CA VAL A 247 -26.48 6.56 31.22
C VAL A 247 -25.38 7.53 30.76
N THR A 248 -24.75 8.23 31.69
CA THR A 248 -23.73 9.24 31.37
C THR A 248 -22.35 8.70 31.60
N VAL A 249 -21.50 8.76 30.56
CA VAL A 249 -20.08 8.43 30.61
C VAL A 249 -19.26 9.72 30.48
N SER A 250 -18.24 9.89 31.34
CA SER A 250 -17.31 11.03 31.33
C SER A 250 -15.85 10.56 31.52
N TRP A 251 -14.92 11.34 31.02
CA TRP A 251 -13.47 11.03 31.06
C TRP A 251 -12.63 12.31 31.02
N ASP A 252 -11.33 12.18 31.20
CA ASP A 252 -10.40 13.30 31.04
C ASP A 252 -10.20 13.59 29.55
N ALA A 253 -10.20 14.85 29.14
CA ALA A 253 -9.97 15.25 27.76
C ALA A 253 -8.56 14.83 27.30
N VAL A 254 -8.48 14.29 26.08
CA VAL A 254 -7.23 13.94 25.42
C VAL A 254 -6.82 15.10 24.50
N ASN A 255 -5.57 15.55 24.62
CA ASN A 255 -5.02 16.58 23.74
C ASN A 255 -5.13 16.12 22.28
N ASP A 256 -5.43 17.06 21.37
CA ASP A 256 -5.58 16.83 19.93
C ASP A 256 -6.74 15.90 19.52
N ALA A 257 -7.56 15.43 20.47
CA ALA A 257 -8.79 14.74 20.14
C ALA A 257 -9.81 15.68 19.51
N ARG A 258 -10.47 15.24 18.44
CA ARG A 258 -11.58 15.92 17.76
C ARG A 258 -12.92 15.28 18.07
N GLY A 259 -12.89 14.09 18.62
CA GLY A 259 -14.05 13.34 19.03
C GLY A 259 -13.69 12.07 19.78
N TYR A 260 -14.74 11.40 20.25
CA TYR A 260 -14.61 10.16 20.99
C TYR A 260 -15.70 9.19 20.59
N ILE A 261 -15.35 7.91 20.53
CA ILE A 261 -16.27 6.80 20.41
C ILE A 261 -16.38 6.14 21.78
N VAL A 262 -17.60 5.93 22.23
CA VAL A 262 -17.91 5.22 23.49
C VAL A 262 -18.43 3.84 23.13
N TYR A 263 -17.89 2.81 23.75
CA TYR A 263 -18.28 1.42 23.59
C TYR A 263 -18.93 0.89 24.87
N ASP A 264 -19.90 0.00 24.71
CA ASP A 264 -20.44 -0.90 25.74
C ASP A 264 -20.03 -2.34 25.37
N GLY A 265 -19.02 -2.86 26.07
CA GLY A 265 -18.34 -4.07 25.61
C GLY A 265 -17.59 -3.83 24.30
N ASP A 266 -17.99 -4.53 23.23
CA ASP A 266 -17.41 -4.39 21.89
C ASP A 266 -18.36 -3.64 20.92
N GLU A 267 -19.52 -3.21 21.38
CA GLU A 267 -20.49 -2.47 20.58
C GLU A 267 -20.32 -0.96 20.72
N VAL A 268 -20.47 -0.21 19.62
CA VAL A 268 -20.48 1.25 19.66
C VAL A 268 -21.78 1.73 20.31
N ALA A 269 -21.67 2.40 21.45
CA ALA A 269 -22.79 2.91 22.22
C ALA A 269 -23.05 4.42 22.01
N GLY A 270 -22.02 5.19 21.58
CA GLY A 270 -22.19 6.62 21.35
C GLY A 270 -20.99 7.31 20.75
N PHE A 271 -21.21 8.56 20.28
CA PHE A 271 -20.20 9.47 19.75
C PHE A 271 -20.36 10.85 20.39
N THR A 272 -19.24 11.53 20.61
CA THR A 272 -19.26 12.91 21.10
C THR A 272 -17.98 13.65 20.71
N THR A 273 -18.05 14.97 20.63
CA THR A 273 -16.88 15.85 20.44
C THR A 273 -16.33 16.38 21.78
N GLY A 274 -17.10 16.22 22.86
CA GLY A 274 -16.66 16.57 24.23
C GLY A 274 -16.17 15.35 24.99
N ASN A 275 -15.79 15.55 26.23
CA ASN A 275 -15.34 14.52 27.15
C ASN A 275 -16.47 13.90 28.03
N ARG A 276 -17.69 13.94 27.50
CA ARG A 276 -18.88 13.38 28.13
C ARG A 276 -19.85 12.89 27.04
N CYS A 277 -20.49 11.74 27.27
CA CYS A 277 -21.47 11.15 26.37
C CYS A 277 -22.67 10.63 27.18
N THR A 278 -23.89 10.91 26.72
CA THR A 278 -25.11 10.30 27.25
C THR A 278 -25.53 9.16 26.34
N LEU A 279 -25.60 7.96 26.86
CA LEU A 279 -25.97 6.76 26.13
C LEU A 279 -27.49 6.58 26.11
N SER A 280 -28.00 5.74 25.25
CA SER A 280 -29.43 5.42 25.14
C SER A 280 -29.91 4.46 26.24
N ARG A 281 -28.98 3.76 26.89
CA ARG A 281 -29.23 2.82 28.02
C ARG A 281 -28.03 2.80 28.96
N VAL A 282 -28.22 2.28 30.17
CA VAL A 282 -27.13 1.98 31.12
C VAL A 282 -26.20 0.93 30.48
N PRO A 283 -24.88 1.15 30.42
CA PRO A 283 -23.97 0.18 29.82
C PRO A 283 -23.81 -1.05 30.73
N GLU A 284 -23.78 -2.22 30.12
CA GLU A 284 -23.70 -3.52 30.81
C GLU A 284 -22.40 -4.29 30.55
N GLY A 285 -21.75 -4.03 29.39
CA GLY A 285 -20.60 -4.80 28.89
C GLY A 285 -19.21 -4.27 29.29
N GLY A 286 -19.16 -3.22 30.10
CA GLY A 286 -17.91 -2.51 30.41
C GLY A 286 -17.61 -1.40 29.41
N VAL A 287 -17.43 -0.18 29.94
CA VAL A 287 -17.25 1.02 29.10
C VAL A 287 -15.80 1.18 28.68
N LYS A 288 -15.60 1.37 27.37
CA LYS A 288 -14.34 1.81 26.76
C LYS A 288 -14.57 3.13 26.04
N VAL A 289 -13.55 3.99 26.01
CA VAL A 289 -13.60 5.26 25.28
C VAL A 289 -12.37 5.37 24.40
N GLN A 290 -12.58 5.64 23.14
CA GLN A 290 -11.53 5.78 22.12
C GLN A 290 -11.50 7.21 21.58
N ALA A 291 -10.36 7.88 21.70
CA ALA A 291 -10.18 9.21 21.15
C ALA A 291 -9.95 9.12 19.62
N VAL A 292 -10.40 10.15 18.89
CA VAL A 292 -10.26 10.27 17.44
C VAL A 292 -9.49 11.55 17.13
N ASN A 293 -8.44 11.47 16.32
CA ASN A 293 -7.64 12.63 15.93
C ASN A 293 -8.32 13.50 14.84
N ALA A 294 -7.65 14.59 14.42
CA ALA A 294 -8.18 15.54 13.44
C ALA A 294 -8.42 14.94 12.04
N TYR A 295 -7.83 13.78 11.75
CA TYR A 295 -7.92 13.09 10.48
C TYR A 295 -8.84 11.87 10.50
N GLY A 296 -9.52 11.64 11.63
CA GLY A 296 -10.40 10.48 11.81
C GLY A 296 -9.68 9.19 12.22
N SER A 297 -8.37 9.24 12.47
CA SER A 297 -7.62 8.07 12.94
C SER A 297 -8.00 7.73 14.38
N LEU A 298 -8.31 6.46 14.60
CA LEU A 298 -8.73 5.93 15.89
C LEU A 298 -7.52 5.77 16.81
N GLY A 299 -7.61 6.33 18.01
CA GLY A 299 -6.61 6.19 19.07
C GLY A 299 -6.54 4.78 19.65
N ASN A 300 -5.83 4.62 20.76
CA ASN A 300 -5.79 3.38 21.53
C ASN A 300 -7.10 3.20 22.34
N VAL A 301 -7.43 1.93 22.62
CA VAL A 301 -8.61 1.54 23.43
C VAL A 301 -8.14 0.89 24.71
#